data_eaec74acb5479981df807fc2560461f7
#
_entry.id   eaec74acb5479981df807fc2560461f7
#
_cell.length_a   1.000
_cell.length_b   1.000
_cell.length_c   1.000
_cell.angle_alpha   90.00
_cell.angle_beta   90.00
_cell.angle_gamma   90.00
#
_symmetry.space_group_name_H-M   'P 1'
#
loop_
_entity.id
_entity.type
_entity.pdbx_description
1 polymer ?
#
loop_
_entity_poly.entity_id
_entity_poly.type
_entity_poly.pdbx_seq_one_letter_code
_entity_poly.pdbx_strand_id
1 'polypeptide(L)'
;MTHLELVPVPPVAQLAGVSQHYGKTVALNNITLDIPARCMVGLIGPDGVGKSSLLSLISGARVIEQGSVMVLGGDMRDPKHRRDVCPRIAWMPQGLGKNLYHTLSVYENVDFFARLFGHDKAEREVRINELLTSTGLAPFRDRPAGKLSGGMKQKLGLCCALIHDPELLILDEPTTGVDPLSRAQFWDLIDSIRQRQSNMSVLVATAYMEEA
;
A
#
# COMPACT_ATOMS: atom_id res chain seq x y z
N MET A 1 0.14 -42.53 1.75
CA MET A 1 -0.16 -41.16 2.22
C MET A 1 1.04 -40.31 1.90
N THR A 2 0.95 -39.55 0.82
CA THR A 2 2.03 -38.66 0.35
C THR A 2 1.99 -37.41 1.22
N HIS A 3 2.97 -37.19 2.08
CA HIS A 3 3.18 -35.93 2.77
C HIS A 3 3.46 -34.88 1.72
N LEU A 4 2.49 -33.99 1.44
CA LEU A 4 2.74 -32.73 0.77
C LEU A 4 3.58 -31.88 1.74
N GLU A 5 4.89 -31.84 1.53
CA GLU A 5 5.74 -30.84 2.16
C GLU A 5 5.27 -29.45 1.66
N LEU A 6 4.65 -28.70 2.55
CA LEU A 6 4.33 -27.29 2.31
C LEU A 6 5.66 -26.55 2.16
N VAL A 7 6.05 -26.22 0.93
CA VAL A 7 7.18 -25.33 0.69
C VAL A 7 6.85 -23.99 1.36
N PRO A 8 7.65 -23.54 2.34
CA PRO A 8 7.37 -22.30 3.03
C PRO A 8 7.41 -21.14 2.02
N VAL A 9 6.35 -20.35 2.00
CA VAL A 9 6.29 -19.14 1.17
C VAL A 9 7.32 -18.14 1.72
N PRO A 10 8.28 -17.66 0.91
CA PRO A 10 9.27 -16.71 1.40
C PRO A 10 8.58 -15.41 1.86
N PRO A 11 9.15 -14.70 2.86
CA PRO A 11 8.64 -13.42 3.32
C PRO A 11 8.52 -12.41 2.17
N VAL A 12 7.50 -11.54 2.23
CA VAL A 12 7.34 -10.46 1.24
C VAL A 12 8.41 -9.38 1.42
N ALA A 13 8.85 -9.16 2.66
CA ALA A 13 9.99 -8.29 2.97
C ALA A 13 10.80 -8.87 4.14
N GLN A 14 12.12 -8.69 4.09
CA GLN A 14 13.07 -9.06 5.15
C GLN A 14 14.01 -7.90 5.41
N LEU A 15 14.15 -7.53 6.66
CA LEU A 15 15.06 -6.49 7.11
C LEU A 15 16.10 -7.11 8.04
N ALA A 16 17.37 -6.78 7.85
CA ALA A 16 18.45 -7.25 8.71
C ALA A 16 19.37 -6.09 9.11
N GLY A 17 19.41 -5.79 10.42
CA GLY A 17 20.28 -4.76 11.01
C GLY A 17 20.04 -3.35 10.46
N VAL A 18 18.79 -3.01 10.11
CA VAL A 18 18.47 -1.74 9.44
C VAL A 18 18.50 -0.58 10.42
N SER A 19 19.32 0.43 10.12
CA SER A 19 19.34 1.71 10.82
C SER A 19 19.15 2.87 9.84
N GLN A 20 18.40 3.88 10.28
CA GLN A 20 18.06 5.05 9.45
C GLN A 20 18.01 6.31 10.29
N HIS A 21 18.62 7.38 9.77
CA HIS A 21 18.70 8.66 10.45
C HIS A 21 18.05 9.80 9.63
N TYR A 22 17.59 10.82 10.33
CA TYR A 22 17.14 12.10 9.77
C TYR A 22 17.90 13.23 10.48
N GLY A 23 19.01 13.60 9.93
CA GLY A 23 19.96 14.52 10.58
C GLY A 23 20.46 13.90 11.90
N LYS A 24 20.07 14.47 13.04
CA LYS A 24 20.46 13.95 14.38
C LYS A 24 19.46 12.96 14.95
N THR A 25 18.30 12.77 14.33
CA THR A 25 17.24 11.89 14.84
C THR A 25 17.43 10.48 14.31
N VAL A 26 17.51 9.51 15.22
CA VAL A 26 17.50 8.08 14.88
C VAL A 26 16.06 7.66 14.70
N ALA A 27 15.67 7.32 13.47
CA ALA A 27 14.33 6.86 13.14
C ALA A 27 14.19 5.34 13.25
N LEU A 28 15.23 4.60 12.84
CA LEU A 28 15.33 3.16 12.99
C LEU A 28 16.71 2.83 13.56
N ASN A 29 16.75 1.88 14.50
CA ASN A 29 17.99 1.45 15.16
C ASN A 29 18.09 -0.08 15.16
N ASN A 30 18.94 -0.62 14.30
CA ASN A 30 19.25 -2.05 14.19
C ASN A 30 18.01 -2.97 14.09
N ILE A 31 17.06 -2.61 13.23
CA ILE A 31 15.82 -3.36 13.05
C ILE A 31 16.07 -4.63 12.23
N THR A 32 15.66 -5.77 12.79
CA THR A 32 15.64 -7.06 12.10
C THR A 32 14.23 -7.62 12.18
N LEU A 33 13.60 -7.88 11.03
CA LEU A 33 12.18 -8.25 10.92
C LEU A 33 11.92 -8.99 9.61
N ASP A 34 11.16 -10.06 9.68
CA ASP A 34 10.58 -10.77 8.52
C ASP A 34 9.07 -10.45 8.44
N ILE A 35 8.62 -10.05 7.27
CA ILE A 35 7.21 -9.77 6.99
C ILE A 35 6.68 -10.91 6.12
N PRO A 36 5.76 -11.74 6.63
CA PRO A 36 5.23 -12.87 5.87
C PRO A 36 4.46 -12.41 4.63
N ALA A 37 4.49 -13.23 3.58
CA ALA A 37 3.78 -12.95 2.34
C ALA A 37 2.33 -13.46 2.37
N ARG A 38 1.49 -12.94 1.47
CA ARG A 38 0.11 -13.36 1.22
C ARG A 38 -0.82 -13.23 2.44
N CYS A 39 -0.52 -12.33 3.32
CA CYS A 39 -1.35 -12.00 4.48
C CYS A 39 -1.37 -10.50 4.74
N MET A 40 -2.20 -10.07 5.66
CA MET A 40 -2.17 -8.71 6.19
C MET A 40 -1.34 -8.68 7.47
N VAL A 41 -0.41 -7.74 7.52
CA VAL A 41 0.50 -7.53 8.66
C VAL A 41 0.35 -6.10 9.17
N GLY A 42 0.10 -5.95 10.47
CA GLY A 42 0.02 -4.66 11.15
C GLY A 42 1.35 -4.28 11.82
N LEU A 43 1.84 -3.09 11.55
CA LEU A 43 2.90 -2.41 12.31
C LEU A 43 2.23 -1.44 13.28
N ILE A 44 2.11 -1.84 14.55
CA ILE A 44 1.41 -1.06 15.56
C ILE A 44 2.43 -0.32 16.42
N GLY A 45 2.14 0.93 16.71
CA GLY A 45 2.95 1.74 17.62
C GLY A 45 2.57 3.22 17.59
N PRO A 46 3.00 4.00 18.61
CA PRO A 46 2.68 5.43 18.66
C PRO A 46 3.31 6.21 17.50
N ASP A 47 2.91 7.47 17.35
CA ASP A 47 3.49 8.35 16.34
C ASP A 47 4.96 8.61 16.60
N GLY A 48 5.73 8.78 15.54
CA GLY A 48 7.15 9.11 15.61
C GLY A 48 8.10 7.95 15.89
N VAL A 49 7.63 6.70 16.07
CA VAL A 49 8.50 5.53 16.36
C VAL A 49 9.19 4.93 15.12
N GLY A 50 9.02 5.54 13.93
CA GLY A 50 9.71 5.10 12.72
C GLY A 50 8.87 4.20 11.78
N LYS A 51 7.57 3.99 12.02
CA LYS A 51 6.70 3.19 11.14
C LYS A 51 6.80 3.63 9.67
N SER A 52 6.52 4.89 9.37
CA SER A 52 6.58 5.44 8.01
C SER A 52 8.00 5.39 7.42
N SER A 53 9.03 5.49 8.26
CA SER A 53 10.42 5.32 7.83
C SER A 53 10.68 3.89 7.35
N LEU A 54 10.19 2.90 8.09
CA LEU A 54 10.27 1.50 7.72
C LEU A 54 9.53 1.24 6.40
N LEU A 55 8.29 1.72 6.28
CA LEU A 55 7.49 1.59 5.05
C LEU A 55 8.18 2.22 3.85
N SER A 56 8.83 3.38 4.02
CA SER A 56 9.55 4.07 2.95
C SER A 56 10.78 3.31 2.43
N LEU A 57 11.44 2.51 3.30
CA LEU A 57 12.53 1.63 2.89
C LEU A 57 12.02 0.42 2.11
N ILE A 58 10.94 -0.22 2.60
CA ILE A 58 10.30 -1.38 1.97
C ILE A 58 9.74 -1.01 0.60
N SER A 59 9.11 0.16 0.46
CA SER A 59 8.56 0.64 -0.81
C SER A 59 9.62 1.09 -1.83
N GLY A 60 10.89 1.23 -1.41
CA GLY A 60 11.95 1.78 -2.25
C GLY A 60 11.92 3.30 -2.41
N ALA A 61 11.04 4.00 -1.70
CA ALA A 61 10.95 5.46 -1.73
C ALA A 61 12.13 6.16 -1.03
N ARG A 62 12.93 5.41 -0.25
CA ARG A 62 14.11 5.91 0.45
C ARG A 62 15.31 5.00 0.30
N VAL A 63 16.49 5.63 0.29
CA VAL A 63 17.77 4.93 0.25
C VAL A 63 18.08 4.33 1.62
N ILE A 64 18.56 3.10 1.65
CA ILE A 64 18.95 2.36 2.84
C ILE A 64 20.34 2.82 3.28
N GLU A 65 20.47 3.37 4.49
CA GLU A 65 21.75 3.80 5.05
C GLU A 65 22.57 2.62 5.55
N GLN A 66 21.99 1.81 6.43
CA GLN A 66 22.65 0.64 7.03
C GLN A 66 21.72 -0.57 7.04
N GLY A 67 22.30 -1.76 7.09
CA GLY A 67 21.59 -3.02 7.06
C GLY A 67 21.19 -3.46 5.66
N SER A 68 20.29 -4.40 5.50
CA SER A 68 19.74 -4.85 4.23
C SER A 68 18.24 -4.89 4.27
N VAL A 69 17.59 -4.61 3.12
CA VAL A 69 16.14 -4.70 2.95
C VAL A 69 15.88 -5.49 1.67
N MET A 70 15.39 -6.70 1.85
CA MET A 70 14.96 -7.58 0.76
C MET A 70 13.45 -7.43 0.59
N VAL A 71 12.96 -7.23 -0.62
CA VAL A 71 11.52 -7.13 -0.92
C VAL A 71 11.22 -7.93 -2.19
N LEU A 72 10.18 -8.76 -2.14
CA LEU A 72 9.77 -9.60 -3.28
C LEU A 72 10.96 -10.37 -3.88
N GLY A 73 11.83 -10.89 -3.01
CA GLY A 73 12.91 -11.80 -3.36
C GLY A 73 14.23 -11.16 -3.79
N GLY A 74 14.41 -9.82 -3.65
CA GLY A 74 15.69 -9.17 -3.97
C GLY A 74 16.03 -7.95 -3.13
N ASP A 75 17.29 -7.53 -3.20
CA ASP A 75 17.84 -6.43 -2.41
C ASP A 75 17.39 -5.07 -2.97
N MET A 76 16.75 -4.25 -2.15
CA MET A 76 16.32 -2.89 -2.51
C MET A 76 17.48 -1.90 -2.74
N ARG A 77 18.72 -2.28 -2.41
CA ARG A 77 19.91 -1.53 -2.79
C ARG A 77 20.30 -1.73 -4.25
N ASP A 78 19.97 -2.90 -4.83
CA ASP A 78 20.23 -3.15 -6.26
C ASP A 78 19.29 -2.27 -7.11
N PRO A 79 19.83 -1.33 -7.90
CA PRO A 79 19.03 -0.46 -8.76
C PRO A 79 18.20 -1.22 -9.80
N LYS A 80 18.70 -2.37 -10.27
CA LYS A 80 18.01 -3.21 -11.25
C LYS A 80 16.79 -3.85 -10.59
N HIS A 81 16.98 -4.54 -9.46
CA HIS A 81 15.89 -5.13 -8.71
C HIS A 81 14.84 -4.09 -8.31
N ARG A 82 15.27 -2.93 -7.77
CA ARG A 82 14.36 -1.86 -7.39
C ARG A 82 13.53 -1.34 -8.56
N ARG A 83 14.10 -1.21 -9.76
CA ARG A 83 13.36 -0.82 -10.96
C ARG A 83 12.28 -1.85 -11.34
N ASP A 84 12.61 -3.13 -11.20
CA ASP A 84 11.71 -4.23 -11.58
C ASP A 84 10.61 -4.45 -10.54
N VAL A 85 10.89 -4.18 -9.26
CA VAL A 85 9.95 -4.47 -8.15
C VAL A 85 9.06 -3.29 -7.78
N CYS A 86 9.52 -2.03 -7.89
CA CYS A 86 8.70 -0.87 -7.51
C CYS A 86 7.34 -0.80 -8.22
N PRO A 87 7.19 -1.16 -9.51
CA PRO A 87 5.88 -1.22 -10.16
C PRO A 87 4.94 -2.31 -9.60
N ARG A 88 5.43 -3.24 -8.79
CA ARG A 88 4.66 -4.31 -8.13
C ARG A 88 4.27 -3.95 -6.69
N ILE A 89 4.66 -2.75 -6.24
CA ILE A 89 4.38 -2.23 -4.91
C ILE A 89 3.45 -1.02 -5.03
N ALA A 90 2.36 -1.02 -4.29
CA ALA A 90 1.53 0.17 -4.10
C ALA A 90 1.77 0.76 -2.72
N TRP A 91 1.88 2.08 -2.64
CA TRP A 91 2.00 2.78 -1.37
C TRP A 91 0.95 3.88 -1.25
N MET A 92 0.12 3.78 -0.22
CA MET A 92 -0.82 4.80 0.18
C MET A 92 -0.25 5.54 1.40
N PRO A 93 0.30 6.75 1.22
CA PRO A 93 0.94 7.51 2.30
C PRO A 93 -0.09 8.09 3.26
N GLN A 94 0.35 8.39 4.48
CA GLN A 94 -0.45 9.05 5.51
C GLN A 94 -1.06 10.37 5.01
N GLY A 95 -2.33 10.58 5.31
CA GLY A 95 -3.08 11.82 5.05
C GLY A 95 -4.13 11.69 3.95
N LEU A 96 -5.32 12.24 4.25
CA LEU A 96 -6.50 12.16 3.40
C LEU A 96 -6.26 12.77 2.01
N GLY A 97 -6.23 11.91 0.99
CA GLY A 97 -6.14 12.34 -0.40
C GLY A 97 -4.83 12.98 -0.82
N LYS A 98 -3.72 12.76 -0.11
CA LYS A 98 -2.40 13.29 -0.49
C LYS A 98 -1.91 12.78 -1.84
N ASN A 99 -2.33 11.59 -2.25
CA ASN A 99 -2.02 10.99 -3.54
C ASN A 99 -3.06 11.32 -4.63
N LEU A 100 -4.01 12.22 -4.36
CA LEU A 100 -5.09 12.57 -5.28
C LEU A 100 -4.89 13.94 -5.91
N TYR A 101 -5.25 14.06 -7.16
CA TYR A 101 -5.39 15.33 -7.86
C TYR A 101 -6.79 15.88 -7.60
N HIS A 102 -6.92 16.87 -6.73
CA HIS A 102 -8.18 17.37 -6.20
C HIS A 102 -9.10 17.99 -7.26
N THR A 103 -8.54 18.51 -8.34
CA THR A 103 -9.28 19.11 -9.46
C THR A 103 -9.78 18.08 -10.46
N LEU A 104 -9.16 16.90 -10.52
CA LEU A 104 -9.58 15.81 -11.37
C LEU A 104 -10.78 15.09 -10.75
N SER A 105 -11.64 14.53 -11.59
CA SER A 105 -12.74 13.67 -11.18
C SER A 105 -12.24 12.35 -10.56
N VAL A 106 -13.15 11.61 -9.95
CA VAL A 106 -12.88 10.25 -9.45
C VAL A 106 -12.31 9.38 -10.56
N TYR A 107 -12.94 9.37 -11.73
CA TYR A 107 -12.47 8.61 -12.88
C TYR A 107 -11.09 9.04 -13.34
N GLU A 108 -10.89 10.35 -13.55
CA GLU A 108 -9.62 10.88 -14.07
C GLU A 108 -8.44 10.63 -13.12
N ASN A 109 -8.66 10.61 -11.79
CA ASN A 109 -7.63 10.22 -10.84
C ASN A 109 -7.17 8.78 -11.08
N VAL A 110 -8.09 7.82 -11.20
CA VAL A 110 -7.72 6.40 -11.41
C VAL A 110 -7.15 6.20 -12.81
N ASP A 111 -7.71 6.84 -13.85
CA ASP A 111 -7.21 6.78 -15.23
C ASP A 111 -5.78 7.31 -15.36
N PHE A 112 -5.44 8.37 -14.61
CA PHE A 112 -4.08 8.89 -14.56
C PHE A 112 -3.07 7.83 -14.11
N PHE A 113 -3.33 7.13 -13.00
CA PHE A 113 -2.46 6.06 -12.52
C PHE A 113 -2.45 4.86 -13.46
N ALA A 114 -3.60 4.48 -14.02
CA ALA A 114 -3.67 3.39 -15.00
C ALA A 114 -2.80 3.66 -16.24
N ARG A 115 -2.77 4.90 -16.74
CA ARG A 115 -1.88 5.32 -17.82
C ARG A 115 -0.41 5.27 -17.41
N LEU A 116 -0.11 5.69 -16.19
CA LEU A 116 1.27 5.69 -15.65
C LEU A 116 1.84 4.25 -15.63
N PHE A 117 1.00 3.26 -15.34
CA PHE A 117 1.38 1.84 -15.37
C PHE A 117 1.25 1.17 -16.74
N GLY A 118 0.90 1.93 -17.79
CA GLY A 118 0.95 1.47 -19.19
C GLY A 118 -0.27 0.67 -19.66
N HIS A 119 -1.37 0.67 -18.92
CA HIS A 119 -2.61 0.02 -19.36
C HIS A 119 -3.18 0.68 -20.62
N ASP A 120 -3.66 -0.12 -21.56
CA ASP A 120 -4.34 0.39 -22.74
C ASP A 120 -5.75 0.95 -22.40
N LYS A 121 -6.41 1.58 -23.38
CA LYS A 121 -7.69 2.25 -23.14
C LYS A 121 -8.80 1.28 -22.73
N ALA A 122 -8.86 0.09 -23.36
CA ALA A 122 -9.91 -0.89 -23.08
C ALA A 122 -9.72 -1.50 -21.69
N GLU A 123 -8.49 -1.87 -21.36
CA GLU A 123 -8.12 -2.40 -20.04
C GLU A 123 -8.40 -1.39 -18.93
N ARG A 124 -8.02 -0.12 -19.13
CA ARG A 124 -8.29 0.94 -18.14
C ARG A 124 -9.78 1.08 -17.83
N GLU A 125 -10.62 1.12 -18.88
CA GLU A 125 -12.06 1.27 -18.70
C GLU A 125 -12.67 0.13 -17.89
N VAL A 126 -12.27 -1.11 -18.17
CA VAL A 126 -12.73 -2.29 -17.41
C VAL A 126 -12.29 -2.20 -15.97
N ARG A 127 -10.99 -2.04 -15.71
CA ARG A 127 -10.42 -2.01 -14.35
C ARG A 127 -10.95 -0.86 -13.51
N ILE A 128 -11.08 0.35 -14.09
CA ILE A 128 -11.63 1.50 -13.38
C ILE A 128 -13.08 1.23 -12.98
N ASN A 129 -13.91 0.69 -13.90
CA ASN A 129 -15.30 0.39 -13.58
C ASN A 129 -15.43 -0.66 -12.47
N GLU A 130 -14.59 -1.71 -12.48
CA GLU A 130 -14.57 -2.72 -11.43
C GLU A 130 -14.19 -2.11 -10.07
N LEU A 131 -13.12 -1.31 -10.01
CA LEU A 131 -12.67 -0.65 -8.78
C LEU A 131 -13.70 0.35 -8.25
N LEU A 132 -14.27 1.20 -9.12
CA LEU A 132 -15.28 2.17 -8.69
C LEU A 132 -16.56 1.50 -8.22
N THR A 133 -16.95 0.37 -8.84
CA THR A 133 -18.12 -0.40 -8.41
C THR A 133 -17.88 -1.06 -7.07
N SER A 134 -16.75 -1.76 -6.90
CA SER A 134 -16.43 -2.46 -5.63
C SER A 134 -16.25 -1.51 -4.44
N THR A 135 -15.81 -0.28 -4.69
CA THR A 135 -15.63 0.75 -3.64
C THR A 135 -16.87 1.60 -3.40
N GLY A 136 -17.93 1.45 -4.21
CA GLY A 136 -19.14 2.27 -4.16
C GLY A 136 -18.93 3.70 -4.67
N LEU A 137 -17.87 3.95 -5.44
CA LEU A 137 -17.57 5.27 -6.01
C LEU A 137 -18.15 5.48 -7.42
N ALA A 138 -18.71 4.44 -8.05
CA ALA A 138 -19.29 4.53 -9.39
C ALA A 138 -20.32 5.66 -9.58
N PRO A 139 -21.24 5.93 -8.61
CA PRO A 139 -22.18 7.06 -8.72
C PRO A 139 -21.52 8.44 -8.68
N PHE A 140 -20.25 8.51 -8.29
CA PHE A 140 -19.49 9.75 -8.13
C PHE A 140 -18.38 9.89 -9.18
N ARG A 141 -18.41 9.08 -10.24
CA ARG A 141 -17.38 8.95 -11.28
C ARG A 141 -16.87 10.32 -11.78
N ASP A 142 -17.77 11.26 -12.03
CA ASP A 142 -17.45 12.57 -12.62
C ASP A 142 -17.27 13.69 -11.57
N ARG A 143 -17.38 13.33 -10.28
CA ARG A 143 -17.21 14.31 -9.19
C ARG A 143 -15.73 14.60 -8.97
N PRO A 144 -15.32 15.89 -8.89
CA PRO A 144 -13.96 16.28 -8.51
C PRO A 144 -13.57 15.68 -7.15
N ALA A 145 -12.35 15.13 -7.05
CA ALA A 145 -11.86 14.48 -5.82
C ALA A 145 -11.82 15.43 -4.62
N GLY A 146 -11.61 16.73 -4.85
CA GLY A 146 -11.66 17.74 -3.80
C GLY A 146 -13.02 17.86 -3.10
N LYS A 147 -14.13 17.48 -3.78
CA LYS A 147 -15.50 17.52 -3.26
C LYS A 147 -15.97 16.21 -2.61
N LEU A 148 -15.09 15.25 -2.43
CA LEU A 148 -15.37 13.98 -1.76
C LEU A 148 -15.25 14.13 -0.23
N SER A 149 -16.00 13.30 0.52
CA SER A 149 -15.79 13.14 1.96
C SER A 149 -14.43 12.48 2.27
N GLY A 150 -13.98 12.51 3.51
CA GLY A 150 -12.73 11.88 3.94
C GLY A 150 -12.69 10.39 3.58
N GLY A 151 -13.72 9.62 3.96
CA GLY A 151 -13.81 8.21 3.63
C GLY A 151 -13.85 7.93 2.13
N MET A 152 -14.54 8.77 1.34
CA MET A 152 -14.54 8.65 -0.12
C MET A 152 -13.16 8.94 -0.72
N LYS A 153 -12.42 9.91 -0.19
CA LYS A 153 -11.03 10.17 -0.62
C LYS A 153 -10.11 8.99 -0.34
N GLN A 154 -10.28 8.32 0.80
CA GLN A 154 -9.51 7.12 1.13
C GLN A 154 -9.83 5.98 0.17
N LYS A 155 -11.12 5.73 -0.10
CA LYS A 155 -11.53 4.72 -1.09
C LYS A 155 -10.97 5.04 -2.49
N LEU A 156 -10.99 6.31 -2.91
CA LEU A 156 -10.39 6.72 -4.19
C LEU A 156 -8.86 6.54 -4.20
N GLY A 157 -8.18 6.90 -3.10
CA GLY A 157 -6.74 6.66 -2.95
C GLY A 157 -6.38 5.19 -3.07
N LEU A 158 -7.22 4.32 -2.50
CA LEU A 158 -7.08 2.87 -2.62
C LEU A 158 -7.30 2.40 -4.07
N CYS A 159 -8.31 2.90 -4.80
CA CYS A 159 -8.49 2.60 -6.23
C CYS A 159 -7.25 2.96 -7.05
N CYS A 160 -6.67 4.14 -6.80
CA CYS A 160 -5.44 4.57 -7.47
C CYS A 160 -4.24 3.66 -7.15
N ALA A 161 -4.16 3.16 -5.91
CA ALA A 161 -3.10 2.26 -5.49
C ALA A 161 -3.26 0.84 -6.06
N LEU A 162 -4.48 0.39 -6.32
CA LEU A 162 -4.78 -0.97 -6.75
C LEU A 162 -4.90 -1.14 -8.27
N ILE A 163 -4.93 -0.06 -9.05
CA ILE A 163 -5.22 -0.12 -10.48
C ILE A 163 -4.24 -1.01 -11.28
N HIS A 164 -3.03 -1.20 -10.77
CA HIS A 164 -1.94 -1.96 -11.40
C HIS A 164 -1.72 -3.36 -10.78
N ASP A 165 -2.66 -3.86 -9.95
CA ASP A 165 -2.62 -5.18 -9.27
C ASP A 165 -1.29 -5.44 -8.52
N PRO A 166 -0.97 -4.66 -7.48
CA PRO A 166 0.27 -4.80 -6.75
C PRO A 166 0.36 -6.15 -6.01
N GLU A 167 1.58 -6.69 -5.88
CA GLU A 167 1.85 -7.86 -5.03
C GLU A 167 2.04 -7.46 -3.55
N LEU A 168 2.44 -6.20 -3.30
CA LEU A 168 2.55 -5.62 -1.97
C LEU A 168 1.83 -4.27 -1.91
N LEU A 169 0.78 -4.21 -1.08
CA LEU A 169 0.06 -2.98 -0.76
C LEU A 169 0.55 -2.47 0.60
N ILE A 170 1.07 -1.24 0.63
CA ILE A 170 1.54 -0.56 1.84
C ILE A 170 0.56 0.56 2.19
N LEU A 171 0.02 0.52 3.39
CA LEU A 171 -0.93 1.49 3.93
C LEU A 171 -0.34 2.18 5.16
N ASP A 172 -0.11 3.48 5.07
CA ASP A 172 0.45 4.28 6.16
C ASP A 172 -0.65 5.11 6.82
N GLU A 173 -1.15 4.66 7.96
CA GLU A 173 -2.27 5.25 8.71
C GLU A 173 -3.49 5.57 7.83
N PRO A 174 -4.02 4.58 7.10
CA PRO A 174 -4.96 4.82 6.01
C PRO A 174 -6.30 5.39 6.46
N THR A 175 -6.68 5.24 7.73
CA THR A 175 -7.99 5.67 8.25
C THR A 175 -7.91 6.82 9.25
N THR A 176 -6.73 7.41 9.43
CA THR A 176 -6.57 8.60 10.29
C THR A 176 -7.41 9.77 9.78
N GLY A 177 -8.27 10.31 10.66
CA GLY A 177 -9.19 11.40 10.31
C GLY A 177 -10.45 10.96 9.55
N VAL A 178 -10.73 9.65 9.47
CA VAL A 178 -11.95 9.07 8.91
C VAL A 178 -12.92 8.72 10.02
N ASP A 179 -14.21 8.95 9.81
CA ASP A 179 -15.26 8.58 10.77
C ASP A 179 -15.32 7.05 10.98
N PRO A 180 -15.83 6.57 12.15
CA PRO A 180 -15.79 5.16 12.51
C PRO A 180 -16.51 4.23 11.50
N LEU A 181 -17.63 4.67 10.93
CA LEU A 181 -18.37 3.86 9.96
C LEU A 181 -17.61 3.71 8.65
N SER A 182 -17.06 4.82 8.13
CA SER A 182 -16.24 4.82 6.92
C SER A 182 -14.95 4.02 7.13
N ARG A 183 -14.38 4.01 8.34
CA ARG A 183 -13.22 3.22 8.71
C ARG A 183 -13.54 1.72 8.63
N ALA A 184 -14.62 1.26 9.25
CA ALA A 184 -15.04 -0.14 9.17
C ALA A 184 -15.24 -0.58 7.71
N GLN A 185 -15.96 0.22 6.91
CA GLN A 185 -16.15 -0.04 5.48
C GLN A 185 -14.86 -0.10 4.67
N PHE A 186 -13.83 0.67 5.06
CA PHE A 186 -12.53 0.64 4.41
C PHE A 186 -11.82 -0.70 4.66
N TRP A 187 -11.85 -1.22 5.90
CA TRP A 187 -11.25 -2.50 6.24
C TRP A 187 -11.99 -3.68 5.61
N ASP A 188 -13.33 -3.67 5.62
CA ASP A 188 -14.15 -4.67 4.91
C ASP A 188 -13.79 -4.72 3.41
N LEU A 189 -13.54 -3.55 2.81
CA LEU A 189 -13.14 -3.44 1.42
C LEU A 189 -11.74 -4.06 1.18
N ILE A 190 -10.75 -3.74 2.03
CA ILE A 190 -9.40 -4.35 1.96
C ILE A 190 -9.50 -5.87 2.05
N ASP A 191 -10.26 -6.39 2.99
CA ASP A 191 -10.45 -7.83 3.16
C ASP A 191 -11.09 -8.48 1.92
N SER A 192 -12.11 -7.85 1.35
CA SER A 192 -12.77 -8.35 0.14
C SER A 192 -11.83 -8.39 -1.07
N ILE A 193 -10.96 -7.39 -1.21
CA ILE A 193 -9.96 -7.33 -2.28
C ILE A 193 -8.91 -8.41 -2.08
N ARG A 194 -8.40 -8.57 -0.85
CA ARG A 194 -7.41 -9.59 -0.51
C ARG A 194 -7.92 -11.02 -0.78
N GLN A 195 -9.21 -11.29 -0.49
CA GLN A 195 -9.83 -12.58 -0.79
C GLN A 195 -9.86 -12.89 -2.30
N ARG A 196 -10.02 -11.88 -3.14
CA ARG A 196 -10.00 -12.02 -4.61
C ARG A 196 -8.57 -12.12 -5.16
N GLN A 197 -7.61 -11.44 -4.53
CA GLN A 197 -6.20 -11.40 -4.91
C GLN A 197 -5.36 -12.13 -3.85
N SER A 198 -5.47 -13.46 -3.80
CA SER A 198 -4.84 -14.31 -2.77
C SER A 198 -3.30 -14.22 -2.71
N ASN A 199 -2.65 -13.68 -3.73
CA ASN A 199 -1.20 -13.48 -3.77
C ASN A 199 -0.77 -12.11 -3.22
N MET A 200 -1.70 -11.18 -2.99
CA MET A 200 -1.37 -9.85 -2.47
C MET A 200 -1.04 -9.91 -0.98
N SER A 201 0.08 -9.28 -0.63
CA SER A 201 0.45 -9.00 0.76
C SER A 201 0.04 -7.58 1.12
N VAL A 202 -0.45 -7.36 2.34
CA VAL A 202 -0.84 -6.02 2.82
C VAL A 202 -0.04 -5.69 4.07
N LEU A 203 0.65 -4.57 4.05
CA LEU A 203 1.41 -4.05 5.19
C LEU A 203 0.77 -2.74 5.65
N VAL A 204 0.28 -2.71 6.87
CA VAL A 204 -0.43 -1.57 7.46
C VAL A 204 0.39 -0.99 8.60
N ALA A 205 0.66 0.31 8.59
CA ALA A 205 1.12 1.02 9.78
C ALA A 205 -0.05 1.78 10.40
N THR A 206 -0.25 1.59 11.71
CA THR A 206 -1.29 2.30 12.45
C THR A 206 -0.87 2.60 13.89
N ALA A 207 -1.40 3.70 14.43
CA ALA A 207 -1.31 3.99 15.87
C ALA A 207 -2.48 3.35 16.65
N TYR A 208 -3.49 2.85 15.98
CA TYR A 208 -4.71 2.30 16.61
C TYR A 208 -4.65 0.78 16.68
N MET A 209 -4.69 0.23 17.90
CA MET A 209 -4.71 -1.23 18.12
C MET A 209 -6.00 -1.90 17.59
N GLU A 210 -7.08 -1.14 17.45
CA GLU A 210 -8.37 -1.64 16.91
C GLU A 210 -8.34 -1.90 15.39
N GLU A 211 -7.28 -1.49 14.70
CA GLU A 211 -7.12 -1.65 13.25
C GLU A 211 -6.21 -2.82 12.88
N ALA A 212 -5.67 -3.54 13.86
CA ALA A 212 -4.69 -4.63 13.69
C ALA A 212 -5.34 -6.06 13.83
#